data_821240bd2139abf146cd29bc96763ec4
#
_entry.id   821240bd2139abf146cd29bc96763ec4
#
_cell.length_a   1.000
_cell.length_b   1.000
_cell.length_c   1.000
_cell.angle_alpha   90.00
_cell.angle_beta   90.00
_cell.angle_gamma   90.00
#
_symmetry.space_group_name_H-M   'P 1'
#
loop_
_entity.id
_entity.type
_entity.pdbx_description
1 polymer ?
#
loop_
_entity_poly.entity_id
_entity_poly.type
_entity_poly.pdbx_seq_one_letter_code
_entity_poly.pdbx_strand_id
1 'polypeptide(L)'
;TKKVNIQEALNIIEPVPLFDRTKNDIKDTLERLENKLVKIGVFGTFSAGKSSLINALLGGQYLVSSPNPTTAATTELSYGEDSQITLKTEEQLLNELNQLIEYHNVSFESLEAFVQSDVQQLKNKLEKNQLAFVSAVHKHFSMYKDMLDEGVKHTISQEEIKKWSAEDEFATFVKTVHINLPLEWLKGKIIVDSLGLHS
;
A
#
# COMPACT_ATOMS: atom_id res chain seq x y z
N THR A 1 27.43 19.36 9.93
CA THR A 1 27.11 20.61 10.66
C THR A 1 25.61 20.77 10.88
N LYS A 2 24.74 20.70 9.84
CA LYS A 2 23.26 20.80 9.99
C LYS A 2 22.69 19.67 10.87
N LYS A 3 23.18 18.45 10.72
CA LYS A 3 22.73 17.25 11.46
C LYS A 3 23.03 17.37 12.96
N VAL A 4 24.21 17.89 13.31
CA VAL A 4 24.61 18.12 14.72
C VAL A 4 23.68 19.12 15.38
N ASN A 5 23.35 20.22 14.68
CA ASN A 5 22.46 21.25 15.24
C ASN A 5 21.02 20.76 15.44
N ILE A 6 20.53 19.86 14.58
CA ILE A 6 19.18 19.29 14.73
C ILE A 6 19.14 18.31 15.91
N GLN A 7 20.20 17.50 16.10
CA GLN A 7 20.29 16.59 17.24
C GLN A 7 20.38 17.34 18.58
N GLU A 8 21.13 18.43 18.62
CA GLU A 8 21.21 19.30 19.79
C GLU A 8 19.84 19.95 20.11
N ALA A 9 19.12 20.43 19.08
CA ALA A 9 17.77 20.95 19.25
C ALA A 9 16.80 19.91 19.80
N LEU A 10 16.88 18.68 19.31
CA LEU A 10 16.06 17.57 19.82
C LEU A 10 16.31 17.30 21.30
N ASN A 11 17.58 17.25 21.72
CA ASN A 11 17.96 17.03 23.11
C ASN A 11 17.44 18.13 24.04
N ILE A 12 17.32 19.36 23.57
CA ILE A 12 16.80 20.51 24.35
C ILE A 12 15.29 20.37 24.56
N ILE A 13 14.53 19.94 23.56
CA ILE A 13 13.06 19.88 23.62
C ILE A 13 12.54 18.53 24.14
N GLU A 14 13.39 17.49 24.18
CA GLU A 14 12.98 16.14 24.57
C GLU A 14 12.32 16.07 25.95
N PRO A 15 12.79 16.77 27.00
CA PRO A 15 12.18 16.74 28.30
C PRO A 15 10.87 17.56 28.44
N VAL A 16 10.45 18.25 27.37
CA VAL A 16 9.27 19.13 27.43
C VAL A 16 8.04 18.48 26.79
N PRO A 17 7.02 18.09 27.59
CA PRO A 17 5.85 17.35 27.05
C PRO A 17 5.03 18.11 26.01
N LEU A 18 5.06 19.44 26.05
CA LEU A 18 4.29 20.30 25.16
C LEU A 18 4.69 20.18 23.66
N PHE A 19 5.88 19.64 23.40
CA PHE A 19 6.46 19.57 22.05
C PHE A 19 6.48 18.17 21.44
N ASP A 20 5.62 17.24 21.87
CA ASP A 20 5.65 15.85 21.40
C ASP A 20 5.46 15.73 19.88
N ARG A 21 4.58 16.54 19.30
CA ARG A 21 4.42 16.59 17.83
C ARG A 21 5.67 17.08 17.13
N THR A 22 6.25 18.17 17.63
CA THR A 22 7.49 18.74 17.08
C THR A 22 8.67 17.78 17.21
N LYS A 23 8.76 17.01 18.32
CA LYS A 23 9.79 15.98 18.49
C LYS A 23 9.68 14.89 17.43
N ASN A 24 8.46 14.42 17.17
CA ASN A 24 8.23 13.40 16.12
C ASN A 24 8.61 13.92 14.74
N ASP A 25 8.20 15.14 14.40
CA ASP A 25 8.57 15.78 13.12
C ASP A 25 10.09 15.95 12.96
N ILE A 26 10.79 16.27 14.05
CA ILE A 26 12.26 16.38 14.05
C ILE A 26 12.91 15.00 13.95
N LYS A 27 12.42 13.98 14.66
CA LYS A 27 12.91 12.61 14.56
C LYS A 27 12.75 12.07 13.14
N ASP A 28 11.60 12.24 12.53
CA ASP A 28 11.34 11.87 11.15
C ASP A 28 12.27 12.61 10.17
N THR A 29 12.54 13.89 10.42
CA THR A 29 13.45 14.68 9.60
C THR A 29 14.90 14.20 9.73
N LEU A 30 15.34 13.87 10.96
CA LEU A 30 16.67 13.28 11.19
C LEU A 30 16.81 11.92 10.49
N GLU A 31 15.82 11.06 10.61
CA GLU A 31 15.80 9.75 9.96
C GLU A 31 15.88 9.88 8.44
N ARG A 32 15.14 10.82 7.85
CA ARG A 32 15.23 11.14 6.40
C ARG A 32 16.61 11.65 6.00
N LEU A 33 17.24 12.48 6.83
CA LEU A 33 18.60 12.98 6.61
C LEU A 33 19.65 11.88 6.76
N GLU A 34 19.45 10.96 7.71
CA GLU A 34 20.34 9.82 7.93
C GLU A 34 20.28 8.82 6.79
N ASN A 35 19.08 8.49 6.36
CA ASN A 35 18.88 7.52 5.30
C ASN A 35 19.10 8.10 3.89
N LYS A 36 19.25 9.44 3.76
CA LYS A 36 19.40 10.14 2.47
C LYS A 36 18.39 9.69 1.41
N LEU A 37 17.20 9.27 1.85
CA LEU A 37 16.16 8.77 0.98
C LEU A 37 15.33 9.92 0.42
N VAL A 38 15.26 10.01 -0.89
CA VAL A 38 14.40 10.97 -1.61
C VAL A 38 13.18 10.22 -2.12
N LYS A 39 11.99 10.58 -1.61
CA LYS A 39 10.73 10.06 -2.15
C LYS A 39 10.34 10.85 -3.39
N ILE A 40 10.18 10.16 -4.51
CA ILE A 40 9.74 10.71 -5.78
C ILE A 40 8.35 10.16 -6.06
N GLY A 41 7.33 10.98 -5.89
CA GLY A 41 5.96 10.62 -6.22
C GLY A 41 5.71 10.74 -7.72
N VAL A 42 5.21 9.69 -8.35
CA VAL A 42 4.70 9.72 -9.71
C VAL A 42 3.18 9.72 -9.63
N PHE A 43 2.59 10.87 -9.89
CA PHE A 43 1.15 11.07 -9.80
C PHE A 43 0.51 11.03 -11.18
N GLY A 44 -0.67 10.46 -11.29
CA GLY A 44 -1.47 10.45 -12.51
C GLY A 44 -2.65 9.50 -12.40
N THR A 45 -3.73 9.84 -13.09
CA THR A 45 -4.82 8.90 -13.30
C THR A 45 -4.30 7.64 -13.96
N PHE A 46 -4.94 6.52 -13.70
CA PHE A 46 -4.63 5.22 -14.28
C PHE A 46 -4.44 5.33 -15.78
N SER A 47 -3.22 5.53 -16.23
CA SER A 47 -2.90 5.44 -17.64
C SER A 47 -1.81 4.37 -17.80
N ALA A 48 -2.04 3.47 -18.73
CA ALA A 48 -1.04 2.48 -19.14
C ALA A 48 0.33 3.12 -19.45
N GLY A 49 0.35 4.42 -19.73
CA GLY A 49 1.53 5.19 -20.01
C GLY A 49 2.48 5.40 -18.82
N LYS A 50 1.94 5.57 -17.61
CA LYS A 50 2.77 5.80 -16.41
C LYS A 50 3.59 4.58 -16.05
N SER A 51 2.93 3.42 -15.90
CA SER A 51 3.61 2.15 -15.62
C SER A 51 4.54 1.74 -16.76
N SER A 52 4.14 1.98 -18.02
CA SER A 52 4.99 1.73 -19.20
C SER A 52 6.24 2.59 -19.20
N LEU A 53 6.12 3.87 -18.86
CA LEU A 53 7.27 4.77 -18.75
C LEU A 53 8.24 4.30 -17.66
N ILE A 54 7.72 3.98 -16.48
CA ILE A 54 8.55 3.50 -15.37
C ILE A 54 9.20 2.17 -15.73
N ASN A 55 8.46 1.22 -16.33
CA ASN A 55 9.00 -0.03 -16.80
C ASN A 55 10.11 0.17 -17.85
N ALA A 56 9.94 1.11 -18.78
CA ALA A 56 10.97 1.45 -19.76
C ALA A 56 12.23 2.03 -19.09
N LEU A 57 12.09 2.89 -18.10
CA LEU A 57 13.21 3.43 -17.33
C LEU A 57 13.95 2.36 -16.52
N LEU A 58 13.23 1.34 -16.06
CA LEU A 58 13.77 0.22 -15.28
C LEU A 58 14.34 -0.91 -16.16
N GLY A 59 14.09 -0.86 -17.47
CA GLY A 59 14.54 -1.89 -18.41
C GLY A 59 13.81 -3.24 -18.27
N GLY A 60 12.61 -3.25 -17.69
CA GLY A 60 11.81 -4.46 -17.48
C GLY A 60 10.36 -4.18 -17.14
N GLN A 61 9.52 -5.22 -17.13
CA GLN A 61 8.10 -5.11 -16.76
C GLN A 61 7.90 -5.42 -15.27
N TYR A 62 8.19 -4.47 -14.42
CA TYR A 62 8.07 -4.58 -12.97
C TYR A 62 6.74 -4.05 -12.45
N LEU A 63 6.23 -2.98 -13.06
CA LEU A 63 4.93 -2.43 -12.73
C LEU A 63 3.85 -3.03 -13.63
N VAL A 64 2.82 -3.56 -13.01
CA VAL A 64 1.64 -4.08 -13.70
C VAL A 64 0.46 -3.21 -13.36
N SER A 65 -0.17 -2.65 -14.38
CA SER A 65 -1.41 -1.90 -14.17
C SER A 65 -2.52 -2.86 -13.78
N SER A 66 -3.10 -2.71 -12.60
CA SER A 66 -4.31 -3.43 -12.25
C SER A 66 -5.46 -2.95 -13.13
N PRO A 67 -6.22 -3.85 -13.74
CA PRO A 67 -7.41 -3.48 -14.50
C PRO A 67 -8.54 -2.94 -13.61
N ASN A 68 -8.46 -3.19 -12.31
CA ASN A 68 -9.47 -2.81 -11.34
C ASN A 68 -8.92 -1.76 -10.36
N PRO A 69 -9.37 -0.49 -10.44
CA PRO A 69 -8.93 0.57 -9.54
C PRO A 69 -9.25 0.29 -8.06
N THR A 70 -10.31 -0.47 -7.78
CA THR A 70 -10.75 -0.79 -6.41
C THR A 70 -9.77 -1.73 -5.70
N THR A 71 -9.02 -2.53 -6.45
CA THR A 71 -8.05 -3.50 -5.90
C THR A 71 -6.59 -3.06 -6.06
N ALA A 72 -6.36 -1.88 -6.64
CA ALA A 72 -5.00 -1.42 -6.90
C ALA A 72 -4.28 -1.02 -5.63
N ALA A 73 -3.13 -1.64 -5.39
CA ALA A 73 -2.23 -1.30 -4.31
C ALA A 73 -1.26 -0.17 -4.72
N THR A 74 -0.76 0.56 -3.72
CA THR A 74 0.37 1.46 -3.93
C THR A 74 1.61 0.65 -4.26
N THR A 75 2.41 1.09 -5.23
CA THR A 75 3.69 0.46 -5.56
C THR A 75 4.83 1.41 -5.25
N GLU A 76 5.81 0.90 -4.52
CA GLU A 76 7.06 1.60 -4.22
C GLU A 76 8.23 0.86 -4.87
N LEU A 77 9.14 1.60 -5.51
CA LEU A 77 10.37 1.07 -6.06
C LEU A 77 11.56 1.66 -5.31
N SER A 78 12.47 0.80 -4.86
CA SER A 78 13.69 1.20 -4.18
C SER A 78 14.86 0.28 -4.51
N TYR A 79 16.06 0.67 -4.05
CA TYR A 79 17.23 -0.19 -4.18
C TYR A 79 17.15 -1.36 -3.19
N GLY A 80 17.41 -2.57 -3.65
CA GLY A 80 17.43 -3.77 -2.83
C GLY A 80 17.39 -5.04 -3.66
N GLU A 81 17.38 -6.19 -3.00
CA GLU A 81 17.36 -7.50 -3.65
C GLU A 81 15.97 -8.15 -3.56
N ASP A 82 15.38 -8.16 -2.35
CA ASP A 82 14.13 -8.86 -2.09
C ASP A 82 12.94 -7.90 -2.14
N SER A 83 11.96 -8.21 -2.97
CA SER A 83 10.68 -7.51 -2.99
C SER A 83 9.78 -7.97 -1.85
N GLN A 84 8.91 -7.08 -1.39
CA GLN A 84 8.04 -7.32 -0.24
C GLN A 84 6.65 -6.75 -0.50
N ILE A 85 5.67 -7.24 0.28
CA ILE A 85 4.33 -6.65 0.36
C ILE A 85 4.01 -6.26 1.80
N THR A 86 3.21 -5.23 1.97
CA THR A 86 2.45 -4.97 3.18
C THR A 86 0.98 -5.20 2.90
N LEU A 87 0.29 -5.89 3.80
CA LEU A 87 -1.13 -6.13 3.69
C LEU A 87 -1.91 -5.06 4.45
N LYS A 88 -3.17 -4.89 4.09
CA LYS A 88 -4.14 -4.08 4.84
C LYS A 88 -4.42 -4.77 6.17
N THR A 89 -4.84 -4.00 7.17
CA THR A 89 -5.38 -4.56 8.40
C THR A 89 -6.83 -5.04 8.20
N GLU A 90 -7.33 -5.88 9.10
CA GLU A 90 -8.74 -6.29 9.09
C GLU A 90 -9.67 -5.07 9.13
N GLU A 91 -9.32 -4.07 9.95
CA GLU A 91 -10.08 -2.81 10.06
C GLU A 91 -10.11 -2.05 8.75
N GLN A 92 -8.98 -1.93 8.05
CA GLN A 92 -8.91 -1.27 6.74
C GLN A 92 -9.76 -1.99 5.70
N LEU A 93 -9.68 -3.33 5.64
CA LEU A 93 -10.50 -4.13 4.74
C LEU A 93 -11.99 -4.03 5.03
N LEU A 94 -12.37 -4.06 6.32
CA LEU A 94 -13.76 -3.93 6.74
C LEU A 94 -14.32 -2.55 6.38
N ASN A 95 -13.55 -1.49 6.61
CA ASN A 95 -13.95 -0.14 6.25
C ASN A 95 -14.14 0.00 4.74
N GLU A 96 -13.22 -0.50 3.93
CA GLU A 96 -13.34 -0.49 2.47
C GLU A 96 -14.56 -1.28 2.00
N LEU A 97 -14.78 -2.47 2.57
CA LEU A 97 -15.96 -3.30 2.28
C LEU A 97 -17.25 -2.53 2.54
N ASN A 98 -17.39 -1.98 3.75
CA ASN A 98 -18.60 -1.28 4.15
C ASN A 98 -18.85 -0.01 3.32
N GLN A 99 -17.81 0.77 3.00
CA GLN A 99 -17.93 1.92 2.10
C GLN A 99 -18.41 1.51 0.70
N LEU A 100 -17.88 0.40 0.19
CA LEU A 100 -18.19 -0.09 -1.15
C LEU A 100 -19.65 -0.57 -1.29
N ILE A 101 -20.22 -1.13 -0.22
CA ILE A 101 -21.59 -1.67 -0.21
C ILE A 101 -22.62 -0.74 0.46
N GLU A 102 -22.21 0.43 0.94
CA GLU A 102 -23.06 1.40 1.65
C GLU A 102 -24.34 1.74 0.90
N TYR A 103 -24.27 1.95 -0.42
CA TYR A 103 -25.42 2.26 -1.27
C TYR A 103 -26.49 1.16 -1.30
N HIS A 104 -26.18 -0.04 -0.85
CA HIS A 104 -27.12 -1.16 -0.79
C HIS A 104 -27.76 -1.31 0.59
N ASN A 105 -27.54 -0.36 1.52
CA ASN A 105 -28.00 -0.38 2.91
C ASN A 105 -27.61 -1.68 3.64
N VAL A 106 -26.42 -2.17 3.36
CA VAL A 106 -25.83 -3.35 3.99
C VAL A 106 -24.51 -2.93 4.63
N SER A 107 -24.25 -3.39 5.84
CA SER A 107 -22.97 -3.24 6.53
C SER A 107 -22.70 -4.45 7.39
N PHE A 108 -21.42 -4.71 7.66
CA PHE A 108 -20.98 -5.80 8.52
C PHE A 108 -20.15 -5.25 9.68
N GLU A 109 -20.29 -5.87 10.84
CA GLU A 109 -19.54 -5.50 12.04
C GLU A 109 -18.12 -6.08 12.05
N SER A 110 -17.92 -7.18 11.33
CA SER A 110 -16.61 -7.85 11.18
C SER A 110 -16.50 -8.58 9.85
N LEU A 111 -15.27 -8.86 9.43
CA LEU A 111 -15.02 -9.68 8.24
C LEU A 111 -15.45 -11.13 8.44
N GLU A 112 -15.38 -11.65 9.66
CA GLU A 112 -15.91 -12.97 10.00
C GLU A 112 -17.43 -13.05 9.77
N ALA A 113 -18.18 -12.08 10.25
CA ALA A 113 -19.63 -12.02 10.04
C ALA A 113 -19.96 -11.94 8.55
N PHE A 114 -19.16 -11.17 7.78
CA PHE A 114 -19.29 -11.08 6.33
C PHE A 114 -19.07 -12.44 5.64
N VAL A 115 -17.97 -13.14 5.96
CA VAL A 115 -17.62 -14.43 5.34
C VAL A 115 -18.65 -15.52 5.65
N GLN A 116 -19.28 -15.46 6.84
CA GLN A 116 -20.32 -16.42 7.25
C GLN A 116 -21.68 -16.11 6.65
N SER A 117 -21.90 -14.92 6.09
CA SER A 117 -23.17 -14.49 5.54
C SER A 117 -23.39 -15.00 4.12
N ASP A 118 -24.66 -15.18 3.73
CA ASP A 118 -25.03 -15.38 2.33
C ASP A 118 -25.03 -14.04 1.60
N VAL A 119 -24.02 -13.82 0.80
CA VAL A 119 -23.84 -12.57 0.05
C VAL A 119 -24.29 -12.67 -1.42
N GLN A 120 -24.96 -13.75 -1.82
CA GLN A 120 -25.32 -13.95 -3.23
C GLN A 120 -26.26 -12.85 -3.77
N GLN A 121 -27.23 -12.43 -2.98
CA GLN A 121 -28.13 -11.35 -3.37
C GLN A 121 -27.41 -9.99 -3.46
N LEU A 122 -26.46 -9.74 -2.55
CA LEU A 122 -25.61 -8.56 -2.60
C LEU A 122 -24.75 -8.57 -3.86
N LYS A 123 -24.05 -9.67 -4.14
CA LYS A 123 -23.20 -9.83 -5.33
C LYS A 123 -23.94 -9.55 -6.63
N ASN A 124 -25.20 -9.93 -6.74
CA ASN A 124 -26.03 -9.70 -7.92
C ASN A 124 -26.35 -8.21 -8.19
N LYS A 125 -26.15 -7.35 -7.19
CA LYS A 125 -26.41 -5.90 -7.28
C LYS A 125 -25.16 -5.08 -7.51
N LEU A 126 -23.97 -5.70 -7.39
CA LEU A 126 -22.69 -5.02 -7.47
C LEU A 126 -22.22 -4.84 -8.91
N GLU A 127 -21.55 -3.73 -9.17
CA GLU A 127 -20.82 -3.54 -10.41
C GLU A 127 -19.59 -4.46 -10.45
N LYS A 128 -19.06 -4.68 -11.66
CA LYS A 128 -17.94 -5.61 -11.88
C LYS A 128 -16.75 -5.39 -10.94
N ASN A 129 -16.35 -4.14 -10.73
CA ASN A 129 -15.20 -3.80 -9.89
C ASN A 129 -15.48 -4.07 -8.40
N GLN A 130 -16.71 -3.73 -7.95
CA GLN A 130 -17.16 -3.99 -6.60
C GLN A 130 -17.29 -5.49 -6.34
N LEU A 131 -17.82 -6.23 -7.31
CA LEU A 131 -17.97 -7.68 -7.24
C LEU A 131 -16.63 -8.38 -7.10
N ALA A 132 -15.59 -7.91 -7.80
CA ALA A 132 -14.24 -8.48 -7.69
C ALA A 132 -13.70 -8.35 -6.26
N PHE A 133 -13.80 -7.16 -5.66
CA PHE A 133 -13.39 -6.91 -4.28
C PHE A 133 -14.17 -7.77 -3.27
N VAL A 134 -15.49 -7.71 -3.31
CA VAL A 134 -16.37 -8.45 -2.39
C VAL A 134 -16.15 -9.96 -2.50
N SER A 135 -15.99 -10.47 -3.72
CA SER A 135 -15.73 -11.89 -3.94
C SER A 135 -14.36 -12.32 -3.45
N ALA A 136 -13.32 -11.51 -3.64
CA ALA A 136 -11.97 -11.79 -3.16
C ALA A 136 -11.95 -11.86 -1.62
N VAL A 137 -12.53 -10.87 -0.93
CA VAL A 137 -12.60 -10.86 0.53
C VAL A 137 -13.39 -12.05 1.05
N HIS A 138 -14.59 -12.32 0.49
CA HIS A 138 -15.45 -13.41 0.93
C HIS A 138 -14.79 -14.79 0.78
N LYS A 139 -14.04 -14.98 -0.30
CA LYS A 139 -13.40 -16.27 -0.61
C LYS A 139 -12.08 -16.50 0.13
N HIS A 140 -11.28 -15.45 0.29
CA HIS A 140 -9.87 -15.58 0.68
C HIS A 140 -9.52 -14.97 2.05
N PHE A 141 -10.41 -14.22 2.71
CA PHE A 141 -10.11 -13.61 4.00
C PHE A 141 -9.60 -14.62 5.03
N SER A 142 -10.27 -15.77 5.19
CA SER A 142 -9.87 -16.79 6.15
C SER A 142 -8.47 -17.34 5.91
N MET A 143 -7.99 -17.32 4.67
CA MET A 143 -6.63 -17.75 4.31
C MET A 143 -5.57 -16.74 4.75
N TYR A 144 -5.87 -15.43 4.65
CA TYR A 144 -4.90 -14.37 4.90
C TYR A 144 -5.06 -13.69 6.26
N LYS A 145 -6.08 -14.05 7.04
CA LYS A 145 -6.42 -13.40 8.31
C LYS A 145 -5.21 -13.20 9.22
N ASP A 146 -4.42 -14.25 9.43
CA ASP A 146 -3.26 -14.21 10.33
C ASP A 146 -2.07 -13.39 9.78
N MET A 147 -2.17 -12.90 8.53
CA MET A 147 -1.15 -12.06 7.89
C MET A 147 -1.54 -10.58 7.85
N LEU A 148 -2.76 -10.23 8.26
CA LEU A 148 -3.31 -8.87 8.15
C LEU A 148 -2.88 -7.95 9.32
N ASP A 149 -1.59 -7.95 9.61
CA ASP A 149 -1.00 -7.12 10.67
C ASP A 149 -0.43 -5.82 10.11
N GLU A 150 -0.60 -4.74 10.86
CA GLU A 150 -0.13 -3.42 10.43
C GLU A 150 1.40 -3.37 10.32
N GLY A 151 1.86 -2.91 9.16
CA GLY A 151 3.28 -2.64 8.90
C GLY A 151 4.17 -3.88 8.76
N VAL A 152 3.63 -5.09 8.87
CA VAL A 152 4.40 -6.32 8.65
C VAL A 152 4.71 -6.48 7.16
N LYS A 153 5.98 -6.67 6.84
CA LYS A 153 6.44 -6.89 5.47
C LYS A 153 6.64 -8.38 5.22
N HIS A 154 6.03 -8.87 4.15
CA HIS A 154 6.16 -10.26 3.70
C HIS A 154 7.02 -10.28 2.44
N THR A 155 8.09 -11.06 2.45
CA THR A 155 8.95 -11.24 1.27
C THR A 155 8.23 -12.03 0.19
N ILE A 156 8.31 -11.55 -1.04
CA ILE A 156 7.75 -12.18 -2.23
C ILE A 156 8.81 -12.36 -3.30
N SER A 157 8.64 -13.37 -4.15
CA SER A 157 9.49 -13.54 -5.32
C SER A 157 9.13 -12.52 -6.42
N GLN A 158 10.05 -12.33 -7.36
CA GLN A 158 9.81 -11.44 -8.51
C GLN A 158 8.60 -11.91 -9.34
N GLU A 159 8.38 -13.20 -9.44
CA GLU A 159 7.26 -13.81 -10.17
C GLU A 159 5.92 -13.53 -9.48
N GLU A 160 5.92 -13.38 -8.15
CA GLU A 160 4.73 -13.08 -7.37
C GLU A 160 4.33 -11.60 -7.41
N ILE A 161 5.20 -10.70 -7.90
CA ILE A 161 4.88 -9.26 -7.98
C ILE A 161 3.60 -9.04 -8.79
N LYS A 162 3.46 -9.70 -9.94
CA LYS A 162 2.25 -9.60 -10.76
C LYS A 162 1.01 -10.07 -10.02
N LYS A 163 1.10 -11.20 -9.34
CA LYS A 163 0.01 -11.78 -8.56
C LYS A 163 -0.50 -10.77 -7.50
N TRP A 164 0.39 -10.26 -6.68
CA TRP A 164 0.04 -9.36 -5.58
C TRP A 164 -0.31 -7.93 -6.01
N SER A 165 0.11 -7.50 -7.19
CA SER A 165 -0.16 -6.14 -7.68
C SER A 165 -1.38 -6.03 -8.61
N ALA A 166 -1.79 -7.12 -9.27
CA ALA A 166 -2.76 -7.05 -10.37
C ALA A 166 -3.87 -8.09 -10.33
N GLU A 167 -3.69 -9.22 -9.65
CA GLU A 167 -4.74 -10.24 -9.56
C GLU A 167 -5.70 -9.90 -8.43
N ASP A 168 -6.98 -9.68 -8.73
CA ASP A 168 -7.99 -9.21 -7.77
C ASP A 168 -8.07 -10.06 -6.50
N GLU A 169 -7.90 -11.36 -6.62
CA GLU A 169 -7.95 -12.31 -5.49
C GLU A 169 -6.86 -12.04 -4.43
N PHE A 170 -5.75 -11.43 -4.82
CA PHE A 170 -4.60 -11.15 -3.98
C PHE A 170 -4.41 -9.64 -3.73
N ALA A 171 -4.47 -8.85 -4.79
CA ALA A 171 -4.26 -7.40 -4.74
C ALA A 171 -5.26 -6.69 -3.81
N THR A 172 -6.47 -7.23 -3.66
CA THR A 172 -7.48 -6.73 -2.73
C THR A 172 -6.96 -6.62 -1.28
N PHE A 173 -6.09 -7.52 -0.85
CA PHE A 173 -5.52 -7.54 0.50
C PHE A 173 -4.27 -6.68 0.66
N VAL A 174 -3.66 -6.24 -0.45
CA VAL A 174 -2.38 -5.54 -0.44
C VAL A 174 -2.57 -4.04 -0.21
N LYS A 175 -1.83 -3.50 0.74
CA LYS A 175 -1.70 -2.05 0.95
C LYS A 175 -0.61 -1.48 0.04
N THR A 176 0.58 -2.08 0.07
CA THR A 176 1.74 -1.61 -0.71
C THR A 176 2.56 -2.80 -1.23
N VAL A 177 2.94 -2.73 -2.48
CA VAL A 177 3.96 -3.60 -3.08
C VAL A 177 5.28 -2.86 -3.09
N HIS A 178 6.28 -3.39 -2.37
CA HIS A 178 7.64 -2.84 -2.32
C HIS A 178 8.52 -3.64 -3.29
N ILE A 179 8.77 -3.07 -4.47
CA ILE A 179 9.65 -3.66 -5.47
C ILE A 179 11.07 -3.15 -5.21
N ASN A 180 11.96 -4.05 -4.85
CA ASN A 180 13.36 -3.76 -4.65
C ASN A 180 14.17 -4.31 -5.84
N LEU A 181 15.01 -3.45 -6.42
CA LEU A 181 15.84 -3.79 -7.57
C LEU A 181 17.28 -3.35 -7.31
N PRO A 182 18.27 -4.17 -7.69
CA PRO A 182 19.69 -3.84 -7.50
C PRO A 182 20.20 -2.86 -8.56
N LEU A 183 19.46 -1.78 -8.81
CA LEU A 183 19.82 -0.74 -9.76
C LEU A 183 20.48 0.43 -9.04
N GLU A 184 21.74 0.70 -9.34
CA GLU A 184 22.56 1.72 -8.68
C GLU A 184 21.91 3.10 -8.61
N TRP A 185 21.18 3.52 -9.64
CA TRP A 185 20.53 4.82 -9.69
C TRP A 185 19.31 4.93 -8.74
N LEU A 186 18.77 3.81 -8.23
CA LEU A 186 17.73 3.79 -7.19
C LEU A 186 18.28 4.02 -5.79
N LYS A 187 19.60 3.92 -5.56
CA LYS A 187 20.19 4.16 -4.24
C LYS A 187 19.80 5.55 -3.72
N GLY A 188 19.31 5.58 -2.49
CA GLY A 188 18.82 6.80 -1.85
C GLY A 188 17.51 7.35 -2.40
N LYS A 189 16.77 6.59 -3.21
CA LYS A 189 15.50 7.01 -3.80
C LYS A 189 14.41 5.98 -3.54
N ILE A 190 13.18 6.46 -3.36
CA ILE A 190 11.96 5.66 -3.38
C ILE A 190 11.04 6.30 -4.42
N ILE A 191 10.70 5.54 -5.46
CA ILE A 191 9.72 5.98 -6.45
C ILE A 191 8.38 5.38 -6.05
N VAL A 192 7.40 6.25 -5.81
CA VAL A 192 6.04 5.86 -5.40
C VAL A 192 5.09 6.05 -6.57
N ASP A 193 4.52 4.94 -7.03
CA ASP A 193 3.40 4.93 -7.96
C ASP A 193 2.10 4.83 -7.14
N SER A 194 1.51 5.96 -6.84
CA SER A 194 0.21 6.03 -6.18
C SER A 194 -0.88 6.24 -7.22
N LEU A 195 -1.98 5.52 -7.05
CA LEU A 195 -3.26 5.92 -7.62
C LEU A 195 -3.52 7.34 -7.14
N GLY A 196 -3.73 8.27 -8.07
CA GLY A 196 -4.00 9.66 -7.71
C GLY A 196 -5.02 9.70 -6.59
N LEU A 197 -4.63 10.30 -5.47
CA LEU A 197 -5.55 10.59 -4.39
C LEU A 197 -6.63 11.50 -5.02
N HIS A 198 -7.82 10.98 -5.18
CA HIS A 198 -8.97 11.80 -5.50
C HIS A 198 -9.21 12.68 -4.27
N SER A 199 -8.78 13.93 -4.40
CA SER A 199 -9.20 15.03 -3.54
C SER A 199 -10.69 15.32 -3.75
#